data_00b3440118e143c7829055c06c065be7
#
_entry.id   00b3440118e143c7829055c06c065be7
#
_cell.length_a   1.000
_cell.length_b   1.000
_cell.length_c   1.000
_cell.angle_alpha   90.00
_cell.angle_beta   90.00
_cell.angle_gamma   90.00
#
_symmetry.space_group_name_H-M   'P 1'
#
loop_
_entity.id
_entity.type
_entity.pdbx_description
1 polymer ?
#
loop_
_entity_poly.entity_id
_entity_poly.type
_entity_poly.pdbx_seq_one_letter_code
_entity_poly.pdbx_strand_id
1 'polypeptide(L)'
;MAKKENTNKNVHEVSTKIEGESWKKALDRAFAEKQKTIKVDGFRKGKVPREIFEKKFGKEALFIDAADMVLQEAYIKVMEESKLIPVAQPEVNLKSLDETGVEFTFKIVTKPEVKVNKYKGLNVKPETVEVTDEEVNHELGHLLERYTE
;
A
#
# COMPACT_ATOMS: atom_id res chain seq x y z
N MET A 1 -11.76 -26.40 -8.30
CA MET A 1 -11.19 -25.22 -8.97
C MET A 1 -9.91 -24.89 -8.27
N ALA A 2 -8.77 -25.09 -8.95
CA ALA A 2 -7.45 -24.89 -8.36
C ALA A 2 -7.19 -23.41 -8.11
N LYS A 3 -6.92 -23.06 -6.85
CA LYS A 3 -6.36 -21.78 -6.44
C LYS A 3 -5.01 -21.62 -7.15
N LYS A 4 -4.91 -20.75 -8.15
CA LYS A 4 -3.62 -20.30 -8.66
C LYS A 4 -2.94 -19.49 -7.54
N GLU A 5 -2.06 -20.12 -6.81
CA GLU A 5 -1.05 -19.42 -6.05
C GLU A 5 -0.12 -18.72 -7.06
N ASN A 6 -0.37 -17.44 -7.28
CA ASN A 6 0.60 -16.56 -7.93
C ASN A 6 1.75 -16.36 -6.93
N THR A 7 2.68 -17.29 -6.92
CA THR A 7 3.98 -17.12 -6.29
C THR A 7 4.80 -16.13 -7.13
N ASN A 8 4.44 -14.86 -7.08
CA ASN A 8 5.32 -13.79 -7.50
C ASN A 8 6.49 -13.77 -6.52
N LYS A 9 7.64 -14.28 -6.96
CA LYS A 9 8.90 -14.35 -6.18
C LYS A 9 9.36 -13.00 -5.60
N ASN A 10 8.69 -11.93 -5.98
CA ASN A 10 9.04 -10.56 -5.64
C ASN A 10 8.04 -9.91 -4.65
N VAL A 11 7.08 -10.68 -4.15
CA VAL A 11 6.11 -10.23 -3.14
C VAL A 11 6.45 -10.89 -1.82
N HIS A 12 6.81 -10.10 -0.84
CA HIS A 12 7.14 -10.55 0.50
C HIS A 12 6.04 -10.14 1.47
N GLU A 13 5.53 -11.11 2.23
CA GLU A 13 4.58 -10.85 3.31
C GLU A 13 5.33 -10.84 4.64
N VAL A 14 5.31 -9.70 5.32
CA VAL A 14 5.93 -9.52 6.63
C VAL A 14 4.86 -9.11 7.62
N SER A 15 4.72 -9.88 8.69
CA SER A 15 3.79 -9.57 9.78
C SER A 15 4.54 -8.93 10.95
N THR A 16 3.98 -7.89 11.52
CA THR A 16 4.50 -7.27 12.73
C THR A 16 3.38 -7.08 13.75
N LYS A 17 3.72 -7.26 15.02
CA LYS A 17 2.80 -7.11 16.13
C LYS A 17 3.25 -5.98 17.03
N ILE A 18 2.33 -5.10 17.40
CA ILE A 18 2.58 -4.02 18.34
C ILE A 18 1.72 -4.27 19.58
N GLU A 19 2.40 -4.47 20.71
CA GLU A 19 1.78 -4.80 21.99
C GLU A 19 2.33 -3.95 23.13
N GLY A 20 1.68 -4.03 24.28
CA GLY A 20 2.18 -3.50 25.55
C GLY A 20 2.12 -1.97 25.64
N GLU A 21 3.23 -1.35 26.08
CA GLU A 21 3.26 0.09 26.34
C GLU A 21 3.09 0.97 25.10
N SER A 22 3.63 0.56 23.97
CA SER A 22 3.50 1.29 22.71
C SER A 22 2.04 1.36 22.28
N TRP A 23 1.33 0.25 22.39
CA TRP A 23 -0.09 0.19 22.08
C TRP A 23 -0.94 1.05 23.05
N LYS A 24 -0.66 0.97 24.35
CA LYS A 24 -1.36 1.80 25.34
C LYS A 24 -1.17 3.30 25.11
N LYS A 25 0.07 3.70 24.80
CA LYS A 25 0.37 5.10 24.43
C LYS A 25 -0.37 5.56 23.18
N ALA A 26 -0.50 4.69 22.19
CA ALA A 26 -1.27 4.98 20.97
C ALA A 26 -2.77 5.16 21.27
N LEU A 27 -3.33 4.28 22.09
CA LEU A 27 -4.73 4.40 22.55
C LEU A 27 -4.98 5.71 23.32
N ASP A 28 -4.06 6.11 24.18
CA ASP A 28 -4.19 7.35 24.93
C ASP A 28 -4.09 8.58 24.04
N ARG A 29 -3.20 8.56 23.02
CA ARG A 29 -3.09 9.61 22.00
C ARG A 29 -4.36 9.70 21.15
N ALA A 30 -4.85 8.56 20.66
CA ALA A 30 -6.09 8.47 19.87
C ALA A 30 -7.27 9.02 20.66
N PHE A 31 -7.39 8.65 21.93
CA PHE A 31 -8.43 9.21 22.81
C PHE A 31 -8.28 10.73 22.98
N ALA A 32 -7.07 11.25 23.22
CA ALA A 32 -6.84 12.66 23.41
C ALA A 32 -7.19 13.49 22.15
N GLU A 33 -6.97 12.95 20.96
CA GLU A 33 -7.37 13.59 19.70
C GLU A 33 -8.88 13.55 19.48
N LYS A 34 -9.49 12.39 19.66
CA LYS A 34 -10.95 12.25 19.56
C LYS A 34 -11.68 13.10 20.56
N GLN A 35 -11.19 13.16 21.81
CA GLN A 35 -11.77 14.01 22.84
C GLN A 35 -11.88 15.47 22.43
N LYS A 36 -10.90 15.99 21.67
CA LYS A 36 -10.92 17.37 21.16
C LYS A 36 -11.96 17.61 20.08
N THR A 37 -12.31 16.57 19.33
CA THR A 37 -13.19 16.67 18.16
C THR A 37 -14.63 16.38 18.50
N ILE A 38 -14.88 15.45 19.42
CA ILE A 38 -16.21 14.93 19.72
C ILE A 38 -16.98 15.84 20.68
N LYS A 39 -18.28 15.99 20.38
CA LYS A 39 -19.26 16.63 21.24
C LYS A 39 -20.17 15.54 21.83
N VAL A 40 -20.20 15.46 23.13
CA VAL A 40 -21.08 14.56 23.89
C VAL A 40 -22.01 15.42 24.73
N ASP A 41 -23.31 15.10 24.70
CA ASP A 41 -24.31 15.81 25.47
C ASP A 41 -24.03 15.71 26.99
N GLY A 42 -24.08 16.84 27.69
CA GLY A 42 -23.72 16.93 29.10
C GLY A 42 -22.23 17.17 29.40
N PHE A 43 -21.35 17.16 28.39
CA PHE A 43 -19.91 17.41 28.56
C PHE A 43 -19.42 18.50 27.67
N ARG A 44 -18.51 19.32 28.20
CA ARG A 44 -17.80 20.32 27.40
C ARG A 44 -16.82 19.61 26.44
N LYS A 45 -16.72 20.10 25.21
CA LYS A 45 -15.75 19.65 24.20
C LYS A 45 -14.34 19.59 24.78
N GLY A 46 -13.67 18.45 24.64
CA GLY A 46 -12.32 18.23 25.19
C GLY A 46 -12.29 17.83 26.69
N LYS A 47 -13.43 17.55 27.33
CA LYS A 47 -13.49 17.13 28.74
C LYS A 47 -14.36 15.89 28.97
N VAL A 48 -14.53 15.08 27.96
CA VAL A 48 -15.28 13.82 28.02
C VAL A 48 -14.43 12.75 28.71
N PRO A 49 -14.88 12.10 29.80
CA PRO A 49 -14.17 10.96 30.39
C PRO A 49 -14.12 9.76 29.44
N ARG A 50 -13.03 8.98 29.53
CA ARG A 50 -12.82 7.81 28.67
C ARG A 50 -13.94 6.79 28.78
N GLU A 51 -14.42 6.53 30.00
CA GLU A 51 -15.51 5.57 30.24
C GLU A 51 -16.82 5.95 29.53
N ILE A 52 -17.14 7.24 29.46
CA ILE A 52 -18.33 7.75 28.80
C ILE A 52 -18.18 7.70 27.29
N PHE A 53 -16.95 7.96 26.79
CA PHE A 53 -16.62 7.81 25.40
C PHE A 53 -16.79 6.35 24.94
N GLU A 54 -16.20 5.40 25.67
CA GLU A 54 -16.27 3.96 25.38
C GLU A 54 -17.70 3.41 25.44
N LYS A 55 -18.53 3.92 26.37
CA LYS A 55 -19.96 3.54 26.44
C LYS A 55 -20.78 4.04 25.24
N LYS A 56 -20.45 5.23 24.71
CA LYS A 56 -21.24 5.87 23.64
C LYS A 56 -20.78 5.46 22.24
N PHE A 57 -19.49 5.31 22.03
CA PHE A 57 -18.89 5.06 20.71
C PHE A 57 -18.29 3.66 20.56
N GLY A 58 -18.16 2.92 21.65
CA GLY A 58 -17.48 1.63 21.68
C GLY A 58 -15.96 1.78 21.82
N LYS A 59 -15.31 0.73 22.32
CA LYS A 59 -13.85 0.68 22.42
C LYS A 59 -13.19 0.54 21.05
N GLU A 60 -13.88 -0.12 20.13
CA GLU A 60 -13.39 -0.41 18.77
C GLU A 60 -13.05 0.85 17.96
N ALA A 61 -13.80 1.94 18.19
CA ALA A 61 -13.54 3.21 17.52
C ALA A 61 -12.15 3.78 17.88
N LEU A 62 -11.69 3.58 19.12
CA LEU A 62 -10.36 3.99 19.55
C LEU A 62 -9.27 3.08 18.98
N PHE A 63 -9.56 1.80 18.80
CA PHE A 63 -8.60 0.84 18.30
C PHE A 63 -8.21 1.15 16.86
N ILE A 64 -9.18 1.52 16.02
CA ILE A 64 -8.93 1.89 14.63
C ILE A 64 -8.01 3.11 14.54
N ASP A 65 -8.34 4.18 15.28
CA ASP A 65 -7.53 5.40 15.26
C ASP A 65 -6.13 5.17 15.85
N ALA A 66 -6.03 4.37 16.91
CA ALA A 66 -4.73 3.99 17.47
C ALA A 66 -3.91 3.14 16.50
N ALA A 67 -4.55 2.23 15.75
CA ALA A 67 -3.90 1.42 14.72
C ALA A 67 -3.32 2.30 13.62
N ASP A 68 -4.07 3.30 13.14
CA ASP A 68 -3.60 4.24 12.11
C ASP A 68 -2.38 5.05 12.60
N MET A 69 -2.35 5.45 13.87
CA MET A 69 -1.22 6.18 14.44
C MET A 69 0.05 5.34 14.53
N VAL A 70 -0.08 4.05 14.84
CA VAL A 70 1.07 3.13 14.97
C VAL A 70 1.50 2.52 13.65
N LEU A 71 0.68 2.63 12.62
CA LEU A 71 0.95 2.04 11.31
C LEU A 71 2.28 2.51 10.72
N GLN A 72 2.58 3.79 10.81
CA GLN A 72 3.83 4.35 10.31
C GLN A 72 5.05 3.83 11.08
N GLU A 73 4.94 3.74 12.41
CA GLU A 73 6.01 3.20 13.26
C GLU A 73 6.22 1.70 12.97
N ALA A 74 5.12 0.96 12.77
CA ALA A 74 5.14 -0.44 12.38
C ALA A 74 5.84 -0.65 11.04
N TYR A 75 5.52 0.19 10.05
CA TYR A 75 6.13 0.12 8.73
C TYR A 75 7.63 0.37 8.76
N ILE A 76 8.08 1.41 9.47
CA ILE A 76 9.51 1.73 9.61
C ILE A 76 10.26 0.53 10.21
N LYS A 77 9.74 -0.08 11.28
CA LYS A 77 10.34 -1.26 11.91
C LYS A 77 10.46 -2.43 10.93
N VAL A 78 9.39 -2.70 10.18
CA VAL A 78 9.38 -3.78 9.18
C VAL A 78 10.43 -3.52 8.09
N MET A 79 10.59 -2.28 7.65
CA MET A 79 11.59 -1.91 6.64
C MET A 79 13.02 -2.04 7.15
N GLU A 80 13.28 -1.64 8.40
CA GLU A 80 14.60 -1.77 9.04
C GLU A 80 14.98 -3.25 9.25
N GLU A 81 14.04 -4.07 9.69
CA GLU A 81 14.27 -5.50 9.93
C GLU A 81 14.42 -6.30 8.63
N SER A 82 13.58 -6.05 7.65
CA SER A 82 13.57 -6.80 6.39
C SER A 82 14.65 -6.39 5.41
N LYS A 83 15.17 -5.15 5.51
CA LYS A 83 16.11 -4.55 4.56
C LYS A 83 15.66 -4.62 3.09
N LEU A 84 14.37 -4.77 2.87
CA LEU A 84 13.76 -4.82 1.54
C LEU A 84 13.64 -3.41 0.96
N ILE A 85 13.88 -3.28 -0.35
CA ILE A 85 13.67 -2.01 -1.06
C ILE A 85 12.35 -2.12 -1.82
N PRO A 86 11.28 -1.45 -1.36
CA PRO A 86 9.99 -1.49 -2.03
C PRO A 86 10.04 -0.73 -3.36
N VAL A 87 9.40 -1.28 -4.39
CA VAL A 87 9.25 -0.63 -5.71
C VAL A 87 7.90 0.07 -5.82
N ALA A 88 6.94 -0.37 -5.04
CA ALA A 88 5.59 0.20 -4.98
C ALA A 88 5.16 0.41 -3.52
N GLN A 89 4.12 1.18 -3.33
CA GLN A 89 3.53 1.36 -2.00
C GLN A 89 3.05 0.00 -1.46
N PRO A 90 3.43 -0.39 -0.24
CA PRO A 90 3.06 -1.68 0.33
C PRO A 90 1.56 -1.74 0.61
N GLU A 91 0.97 -2.90 0.36
CA GLU A 91 -0.39 -3.19 0.83
C GLU A 91 -0.34 -3.54 2.30
N VAL A 92 -1.23 -2.93 3.08
CA VAL A 92 -1.35 -3.18 4.52
C VAL A 92 -2.65 -3.91 4.80
N ASN A 93 -2.55 -5.05 5.44
CA ASN A 93 -3.69 -5.81 5.92
C ASN A 93 -3.67 -5.88 7.44
N LEU A 94 -4.79 -5.56 8.05
CA LEU A 94 -5.00 -5.74 9.48
C LEU A 94 -5.40 -7.19 9.73
N LYS A 95 -4.61 -7.92 10.52
CA LYS A 95 -4.88 -9.33 10.83
C LYS A 95 -5.63 -9.51 12.13
N SER A 96 -5.23 -8.82 13.17
CA SER A 96 -5.93 -8.78 14.45
C SER A 96 -5.85 -7.40 15.09
N LEU A 97 -6.90 -7.04 15.82
CA LEU A 97 -7.03 -5.76 16.51
C LEU A 97 -7.74 -6.01 17.85
N ASP A 98 -6.96 -5.98 18.92
CA ASP A 98 -7.43 -6.29 20.25
C ASP A 98 -7.05 -5.21 21.28
N GLU A 99 -7.58 -5.30 22.50
CA GLU A 99 -7.16 -4.42 23.59
C GLU A 99 -5.67 -4.54 23.93
N THR A 100 -5.07 -5.69 23.67
CA THR A 100 -3.68 -6.00 24.00
C THR A 100 -2.68 -5.55 22.95
N GLY A 101 -3.13 -5.41 21.69
CA GLY A 101 -2.27 -5.04 20.58
C GLY A 101 -2.93 -5.11 19.21
N VAL A 102 -2.13 -4.79 18.20
CA VAL A 102 -2.51 -4.83 16.80
C VAL A 102 -1.48 -5.63 16.00
N GLU A 103 -1.94 -6.47 15.08
CA GLU A 103 -1.10 -7.22 14.15
C GLU A 103 -1.36 -6.74 12.73
N PHE A 104 -0.31 -6.23 12.08
CA PHE A 104 -0.32 -5.83 10.68
C PHE A 104 0.41 -6.84 9.83
N THR A 105 -0.07 -7.05 8.61
CA THR A 105 0.63 -7.81 7.57
C THR A 105 0.89 -6.87 6.40
N PHE A 106 2.16 -6.66 6.09
CA PHE A 106 2.62 -5.84 4.98
C PHE A 106 2.96 -6.73 3.80
N LYS A 107 2.37 -6.47 2.63
CA LYS A 107 2.80 -7.05 1.37
C LYS A 107 3.71 -6.08 0.65
N ILE A 108 4.98 -6.41 0.60
CA ILE A 108 6.02 -5.57 0.03
C ILE A 108 6.43 -6.15 -1.31
N VAL A 109 6.29 -5.35 -2.38
CA VAL A 109 6.74 -5.72 -3.71
C VAL A 109 8.16 -5.19 -3.90
N THR A 110 9.11 -6.10 -4.14
CA THR A 110 10.51 -5.76 -4.36
C THR A 110 10.89 -5.87 -5.84
N LYS A 111 12.02 -5.24 -6.21
CA LYS A 111 12.58 -5.36 -7.54
C LYS A 111 12.96 -6.82 -7.83
N PRO A 112 12.59 -7.36 -9.00
CA PRO A 112 12.99 -8.70 -9.39
C PRO A 112 14.49 -8.80 -9.61
N GLU A 113 15.08 -9.89 -9.15
CA GLU A 113 16.46 -10.25 -9.51
C GLU A 113 16.47 -10.78 -10.94
N VAL A 114 17.06 -10.03 -11.84
CA VAL A 114 17.22 -10.42 -13.24
C VAL A 114 18.59 -11.04 -13.45
N LYS A 115 18.62 -12.33 -13.78
CA LYS A 115 19.83 -13.02 -14.23
C LYS A 115 19.90 -12.91 -15.75
N VAL A 116 20.83 -12.13 -16.23
CA VAL A 116 21.08 -12.02 -17.67
C VAL A 116 21.93 -13.24 -18.09
N ASN A 117 21.34 -14.12 -18.90
CA ASN A 117 22.06 -15.32 -19.37
C ASN A 117 23.05 -14.94 -20.47
N LYS A 118 22.72 -15.17 -21.72
CA LYS A 118 23.59 -14.89 -22.87
C LYS A 118 23.12 -13.60 -23.55
N TYR A 119 23.91 -12.52 -23.45
CA TYR A 119 23.59 -11.22 -24.04
C TYR A 119 24.61 -10.76 -25.09
N LYS A 120 25.74 -11.50 -25.28
CA LYS A 120 26.73 -11.24 -26.29
C LYS A 120 26.66 -12.29 -27.39
N GLY A 121 26.88 -11.88 -28.63
CA GLY A 121 26.88 -12.77 -29.80
C GLY A 121 25.46 -13.26 -30.15
N LEU A 122 24.46 -12.44 -29.98
CA LEU A 122 23.12 -12.70 -30.50
C LEU A 122 23.11 -12.46 -31.99
N ASN A 123 22.81 -13.51 -32.79
CA ASN A 123 22.61 -13.39 -34.24
C ASN A 123 21.18 -12.87 -34.49
N VAL A 124 20.97 -11.60 -34.20
CA VAL A 124 19.74 -10.93 -34.58
C VAL A 124 19.90 -10.40 -35.99
N LYS A 125 19.13 -10.96 -36.90
CA LYS A 125 19.06 -10.42 -38.27
C LYS A 125 18.09 -9.24 -38.23
N PRO A 126 18.45 -8.06 -38.79
CA PRO A 126 17.49 -6.98 -38.93
C PRO A 126 16.32 -7.44 -39.81
N GLU A 127 15.14 -7.08 -39.41
CA GLU A 127 13.92 -7.33 -40.17
C GLU A 127 13.97 -6.45 -41.42
N THR A 128 13.82 -7.05 -42.59
CA THR A 128 13.78 -6.30 -43.87
C THR A 128 12.36 -5.70 -43.96
N VAL A 129 12.29 -4.39 -43.83
CA VAL A 129 11.03 -3.67 -44.03
C VAL A 129 10.94 -3.36 -45.53
N GLU A 130 9.96 -3.97 -46.20
CA GLU A 130 9.60 -3.64 -47.59
C GLU A 130 8.40 -2.69 -47.51
N VAL A 131 8.58 -1.48 -48.02
CA VAL A 131 7.51 -0.50 -48.14
C VAL A 131 6.72 -0.79 -49.40
N THR A 132 5.43 -1.02 -49.25
CA THR A 132 4.56 -1.33 -50.39
C THR A 132 4.00 -0.05 -51.01
N ASP A 133 3.69 -0.11 -52.34
CA ASP A 133 3.05 1.02 -53.03
C ASP A 133 1.73 1.42 -52.41
N GLU A 134 1.03 0.47 -51.78
CA GLU A 134 -0.23 0.73 -51.03
C GLU A 134 0.01 1.62 -49.80
N GLU A 135 1.08 1.38 -49.05
CA GLU A 135 1.44 2.20 -47.87
C GLU A 135 1.84 3.62 -48.30
N VAL A 136 2.59 3.74 -49.43
CA VAL A 136 2.94 5.04 -49.96
C VAL A 136 1.73 5.81 -50.43
N ASN A 137 0.77 5.17 -51.11
CA ASN A 137 -0.46 5.80 -51.54
C ASN A 137 -1.36 6.19 -50.35
N HIS A 138 -1.39 5.40 -49.29
CA HIS A 138 -2.09 5.70 -48.07
C HIS A 138 -1.55 6.97 -47.41
N GLU A 139 -0.26 7.09 -47.26
CA GLU A 139 0.39 8.28 -46.71
C GLU A 139 0.21 9.54 -47.59
N LEU A 140 0.26 9.35 -48.92
CA LEU A 140 -0.10 10.44 -49.85
C LEU A 140 -1.53 10.89 -49.70
N GLY A 141 -2.48 9.97 -49.45
CA GLY A 141 -3.87 10.29 -49.15
C GLY A 141 -4.02 11.17 -47.90
N HIS A 142 -3.34 10.81 -46.82
CA HIS A 142 -3.33 11.61 -45.61
C HIS A 142 -2.71 13.00 -45.77
N LEU A 143 -1.68 13.11 -46.60
CA LEU A 143 -1.08 14.39 -46.93
C LEU A 143 -2.05 15.26 -47.75
N LEU A 144 -2.77 14.67 -48.71
CA LEU A 144 -3.77 15.39 -49.51
C LEU A 144 -4.95 15.88 -48.67
N GLU A 145 -5.45 15.03 -47.75
CA GLU A 145 -6.52 15.44 -46.82
C GLU A 145 -6.14 16.63 -45.92
N ARG A 146 -4.85 16.74 -45.58
CA ARG A 146 -4.32 17.82 -44.76
C ARG A 146 -4.27 19.17 -45.47
N TYR A 147 -4.25 19.17 -46.81
CA TYR A 147 -4.13 20.35 -47.65
C TYR A 147 -5.40 20.63 -48.49
N THR A 148 -6.45 19.82 -48.32
CA THR A 148 -7.77 20.08 -48.88
C THR A 148 -8.57 20.91 -47.86
N GLU A 149 -8.86 22.18 -48.21
CA GLU A 149 -9.83 23.01 -47.50
C GLU A 149 -11.28 22.60 -47.83
#